data_8622baf8ab0567e49faa1b1ea4e05b0a
#
_entry.id   8622baf8ab0567e49faa1b1ea4e05b0a
#
_cell.length_a   1.000
_cell.length_b   1.000
_cell.length_c   1.000
_cell.angle_alpha   90.00
_cell.angle_beta   90.00
_cell.angle_gamma   90.00
#
_symmetry.space_group_name_H-M   'P 1'
#
loop_
_entity.id
_entity.type
_entity.pdbx_description
1 polymer ?
#
loop_
_entity_poly.entity_id
_entity_poly.type
_entity_poly.pdbx_seq_one_letter_code
_entity_poly.pdbx_strand_id
1 'polypeptide(L)'
;MKILIDARSMGTKPSGIGMYIYNFAKELVKEPDMEIHLLSDITTSNEMQAMEQAGAILHCYGTPVGKNFGLVKYYRYLQKVIHEIRPEIFWEGNSLVPIKVKNPYGKFMVTVHDLFPLTMPECFGKKYEYYFRYGLKNTLKYADTFI
;
A
#
# COMPACT_ATOMS: atom_id res chain seq x y z
N MET A 1 13.71 -11.70 -6.35
CA MET A 1 12.95 -10.46 -6.70
C MET A 1 12.41 -9.83 -5.43
N LYS A 2 12.68 -8.53 -5.19
CA LYS A 2 12.19 -7.80 -4.00
C LYS A 2 10.87 -7.11 -4.31
N ILE A 3 9.86 -7.38 -3.49
CA ILE A 3 8.53 -6.77 -3.60
C ILE A 3 8.22 -6.02 -2.30
N LEU A 4 7.98 -4.71 -2.38
CA LEU A 4 7.49 -3.90 -1.27
C LEU A 4 5.99 -3.65 -1.46
N ILE A 5 5.20 -3.97 -0.44
CA ILE A 5 3.74 -3.83 -0.44
C ILE A 5 3.33 -2.81 0.61
N ASP A 6 2.56 -1.76 0.24
CA ASP A 6 1.87 -0.93 1.22
C ASP A 6 0.68 -1.71 1.79
N ALA A 7 0.85 -2.20 3.01
CA ALA A 7 -0.07 -3.09 3.70
C ALA A 7 -0.80 -2.42 4.87
N ARG A 8 -1.00 -1.09 4.84
CA ARG A 8 -1.68 -0.34 5.93
C ARG A 8 -3.05 -0.89 6.28
N SER A 9 -3.82 -1.33 5.29
CA SER A 9 -5.14 -1.93 5.50
C SER A 9 -5.10 -3.29 6.22
N MET A 10 -3.93 -3.90 6.35
CA MET A 10 -3.70 -5.11 7.18
C MET A 10 -3.26 -4.77 8.61
N GLY A 11 -2.77 -3.58 8.89
CA GLY A 11 -1.92 -3.25 10.05
C GLY A 11 -2.49 -3.55 11.43
N THR A 12 -3.78 -3.28 11.66
CA THR A 12 -4.42 -3.48 12.97
C THR A 12 -5.58 -4.47 12.90
N LYS A 13 -6.63 -4.13 12.14
CA LYS A 13 -7.81 -4.96 11.91
C LYS A 13 -8.09 -4.97 10.41
N PRO A 14 -7.72 -6.03 9.70
CA PRO A 14 -7.90 -6.10 8.25
C PRO A 14 -9.34 -5.87 7.82
N SER A 15 -9.53 -4.95 6.87
CA SER A 15 -10.76 -4.79 6.10
C SER A 15 -10.77 -5.73 4.90
N GLY A 16 -11.77 -5.66 4.01
CA GLY A 16 -11.78 -6.41 2.76
C GLY A 16 -10.51 -6.19 1.92
N ILE A 17 -10.04 -4.95 1.82
CA ILE A 17 -8.77 -4.60 1.15
C ILE A 17 -7.57 -5.25 1.86
N GLY A 18 -7.53 -5.19 3.19
CA GLY A 18 -6.46 -5.82 3.97
C GLY A 18 -6.41 -7.33 3.78
N MET A 19 -7.57 -8.00 3.73
CA MET A 19 -7.65 -9.44 3.46
C MET A 19 -7.25 -9.79 2.03
N TYR A 20 -7.56 -8.93 1.06
CA TYR A 20 -7.09 -9.07 -0.31
C TYR A 20 -5.56 -9.05 -0.37
N ILE A 21 -4.92 -8.03 0.23
CA ILE A 21 -3.46 -7.91 0.28
C ILE A 21 -2.84 -9.13 1.01
N TYR A 22 -3.42 -9.52 2.15
CA TYR A 22 -2.96 -10.69 2.92
C TYR A 22 -2.95 -11.97 2.09
N ASN A 23 -4.05 -12.26 1.39
CA ASN A 23 -4.16 -13.49 0.61
C ASN A 23 -3.15 -13.52 -0.56
N PHE A 24 -2.91 -12.38 -1.22
CA PHE A 24 -1.88 -12.30 -2.25
C PHE A 24 -0.47 -12.43 -1.67
N ALA A 25 -0.15 -11.67 -0.62
CA ALA A 25 1.16 -11.73 0.02
C ALA A 25 1.49 -13.14 0.55
N LYS A 26 0.47 -13.84 1.07
CA LYS A 26 0.58 -15.22 1.55
C LYS A 26 0.96 -16.22 0.45
N GLU A 27 0.53 -15.99 -0.78
CA GLU A 27 0.95 -16.83 -1.90
C GLU A 27 2.36 -16.42 -2.38
N LEU A 28 2.63 -15.13 -2.49
CA LEU A 28 3.93 -14.62 -2.94
C LEU A 28 5.09 -15.04 -2.01
N VAL A 29 4.88 -15.08 -0.70
CA VAL A 29 5.95 -15.45 0.26
C VAL A 29 6.40 -16.91 0.14
N LYS A 30 5.60 -17.77 -0.51
CA LYS A 30 5.96 -19.17 -0.78
C LYS A 30 6.94 -19.33 -1.93
N GLU A 31 7.07 -18.30 -2.78
CA GLU A 31 7.93 -18.34 -3.94
C GLU A 31 9.40 -18.13 -3.53
N PRO A 32 10.31 -19.09 -3.77
CA PRO A 32 11.67 -19.08 -3.23
C PRO A 32 12.52 -17.92 -3.75
N ASP A 33 12.19 -17.37 -4.92
CA ASP A 33 12.92 -16.27 -5.54
C ASP A 33 12.34 -14.89 -5.20
N MET A 34 11.36 -14.82 -4.29
CA MET A 34 10.69 -13.60 -3.88
C MET A 34 11.04 -13.22 -2.43
N GLU A 35 11.43 -11.99 -2.22
CA GLU A 35 11.64 -11.38 -0.92
C GLU A 35 10.51 -10.36 -0.69
N ILE A 36 9.62 -10.68 0.24
CA ILE A 36 8.39 -9.90 0.48
C ILE A 36 8.59 -8.96 1.65
N HIS A 37 8.42 -7.66 1.39
CA HIS A 37 8.44 -6.61 2.38
C HIS A 37 7.04 -6.03 2.54
N LEU A 38 6.51 -6.02 3.77
CA LEU A 38 5.22 -5.41 4.10
C LEU A 38 5.45 -4.14 4.90
N LEU A 39 4.96 -3.02 4.40
CA LEU A 39 5.06 -1.73 5.07
C LEU A 39 3.69 -1.28 5.56
N SER A 40 3.61 -0.93 6.85
CA SER A 40 2.41 -0.40 7.46
C SER A 40 2.72 0.68 8.49
N ASP A 41 1.72 1.47 8.84
CA ASP A 41 1.79 2.40 9.96
C ASP A 41 1.82 1.66 11.31
N ILE A 42 1.05 0.57 11.43
CA ILE A 42 1.02 -0.34 12.58
C ILE A 42 1.06 -1.78 12.06
N THR A 43 1.64 -2.72 12.84
CA THR A 43 1.82 -4.14 12.42
C THR A 43 1.36 -5.12 13.50
N THR A 44 0.24 -4.80 14.19
CA THR A 44 -0.24 -5.59 15.34
C THR A 44 -1.31 -6.62 15.01
N SER A 45 -1.80 -6.71 13.76
CA SER A 45 -2.79 -7.71 13.37
C SER A 45 -2.22 -9.13 13.37
N ASN A 46 -3.09 -10.11 13.52
CA ASN A 46 -2.73 -11.53 13.42
C ASN A 46 -2.19 -11.86 12.02
N GLU A 47 -2.72 -11.21 10.99
CA GLU A 47 -2.31 -11.39 9.60
C GLU A 47 -0.89 -10.87 9.36
N MET A 48 -0.51 -9.73 9.96
CA MET A 48 0.86 -9.23 9.91
C MET A 48 1.82 -10.19 10.61
N GLN A 49 1.47 -10.68 11.80
CA GLN A 49 2.27 -11.66 12.54
C GLN A 49 2.41 -12.98 11.77
N ALA A 50 1.33 -13.46 11.15
CA ALA A 50 1.38 -14.66 10.31
C ALA A 50 2.30 -14.49 9.10
N MET A 51 2.31 -13.31 8.49
CA MET A 51 3.21 -13.01 7.37
C MET A 51 4.67 -12.96 7.79
N GLU A 52 4.97 -12.37 8.96
CA GLU A 52 6.33 -12.36 9.54
C GLU A 52 6.82 -13.78 9.81
N GLN A 53 5.97 -14.62 10.41
CA GLN A 53 6.28 -16.04 10.66
C GLN A 53 6.48 -16.83 9.35
N ALA A 54 5.80 -16.44 8.27
CA ALA A 54 5.98 -17.04 6.96
C ALA A 54 7.24 -16.54 6.21
N GLY A 55 8.00 -15.59 6.78
CA GLY A 55 9.24 -15.08 6.22
C GLY A 55 9.16 -13.71 5.54
N ALA A 56 8.02 -13.02 5.60
CA ALA A 56 7.94 -11.64 5.14
C ALA A 56 8.66 -10.69 6.11
N ILE A 57 9.26 -9.63 5.57
CA ILE A 57 9.96 -8.60 6.34
C ILE A 57 9.01 -7.44 6.60
N LEU A 58 8.75 -7.14 7.87
CA LEU A 58 7.84 -6.07 8.27
C LEU A 58 8.57 -4.73 8.44
N HIS A 59 7.98 -3.66 7.91
CA HIS A 59 8.41 -2.28 8.11
C HIS A 59 7.28 -1.51 8.79
N CYS A 60 7.51 -1.10 10.04
CA CYS A 60 6.53 -0.40 10.85
C CYS A 60 6.89 1.07 11.01
N TYR A 61 5.97 1.96 10.64
CA TYR A 61 6.13 3.39 10.92
C TYR A 61 5.98 3.71 12.42
N GLY A 62 5.19 2.89 13.14
CA GLY A 62 5.05 2.97 14.60
C GLY A 62 4.03 4.00 15.10
N THR A 63 3.32 4.68 14.21
CA THR A 63 2.30 5.66 14.58
C THR A 63 1.13 5.57 13.59
N PRO A 64 -0.12 5.38 14.06
CA PRO A 64 -1.28 5.34 13.17
C PRO A 64 -1.36 6.57 12.28
N VAL A 65 -1.60 6.36 11.00
CA VAL A 65 -1.83 7.45 10.03
C VAL A 65 -3.21 8.03 10.28
N GLY A 66 -3.30 8.87 11.30
CA GLY A 66 -4.52 9.55 11.69
C GLY A 66 -4.68 10.91 11.00
N LYS A 67 -5.56 11.73 11.57
CA LYS A 67 -5.83 13.11 11.14
C LYS A 67 -4.55 13.96 11.19
N ASN A 68 -4.48 15.04 10.38
CA ASN A 68 -3.43 16.07 10.43
C ASN A 68 -2.03 15.65 9.96
N PHE A 69 -1.77 15.73 8.66
CA PHE A 69 -0.45 15.53 8.05
C PHE A 69 0.24 14.17 8.33
N GLY A 70 -0.38 13.26 9.07
CA GLY A 70 0.16 11.92 9.34
C GLY A 70 0.44 11.15 8.06
N LEU A 71 -0.45 11.25 7.09
CA LEU A 71 -0.29 10.61 5.78
C LEU A 71 0.94 11.14 5.01
N VAL A 72 1.23 12.45 5.11
CA VAL A 72 2.42 13.05 4.46
C VAL A 72 3.71 12.53 5.10
N LYS A 73 3.73 12.41 6.42
CA LYS A 73 4.88 11.86 7.15
C LYS A 73 5.08 10.39 6.83
N TYR A 74 4.00 9.62 6.77
CA TYR A 74 4.02 8.22 6.36
C TYR A 74 4.56 8.05 4.94
N TYR A 75 4.13 8.86 3.97
CA TYR A 75 4.64 8.78 2.60
C TYR A 75 6.13 9.14 2.48
N ARG A 76 6.62 10.04 3.35
CA ARG A 76 8.07 10.29 3.44
C ARG A 76 8.82 9.07 3.99
N TYR A 77 8.25 8.40 4.98
CA TYR A 77 8.80 7.14 5.51
C TYR A 77 8.77 6.04 4.46
N LEU A 78 7.65 5.86 3.76
CA LEU A 78 7.53 4.92 2.64
C LEU A 78 8.60 5.19 1.58
N GLN A 79 8.79 6.45 1.17
CA GLN A 79 9.83 6.80 0.20
C GLN A 79 11.24 6.47 0.70
N LYS A 80 11.51 6.66 2.00
CA LYS A 80 12.77 6.27 2.63
C LYS A 80 12.96 4.75 2.54
N VAL A 81 11.95 3.97 2.92
CA VAL A 81 11.98 2.50 2.83
C VAL A 81 12.20 2.02 1.40
N ILE A 82 11.55 2.63 0.41
CA ILE A 82 11.80 2.33 -1.01
C ILE A 82 13.29 2.53 -1.37
N HIS A 83 13.91 3.61 -0.91
CA HIS A 83 15.34 3.86 -1.17
C HIS A 83 16.28 2.88 -0.45
N GLU A 84 15.90 2.41 0.71
CA GLU A 84 16.66 1.43 1.50
C GLU A 84 16.59 0.03 0.89
N ILE A 85 15.38 -0.43 0.55
CA ILE A 85 15.12 -1.78 0.04
C ILE A 85 15.47 -1.90 -1.44
N ARG A 86 15.23 -0.84 -2.24
CA ARG A 86 15.31 -0.81 -3.70
C ARG A 86 14.48 -1.93 -4.34
N PRO A 87 13.16 -1.94 -4.13
CA PRO A 87 12.30 -3.02 -4.61
C PRO A 87 12.19 -2.99 -6.14
N GLU A 88 12.19 -4.17 -6.75
CA GLU A 88 11.90 -4.33 -8.18
C GLU A 88 10.42 -4.10 -8.47
N ILE A 89 9.55 -4.34 -7.47
CA ILE A 89 8.14 -3.99 -7.52
C ILE A 89 7.76 -3.28 -6.22
N PHE A 90 7.19 -2.08 -6.34
CA PHE A 90 6.41 -1.47 -5.27
C PHE A 90 4.92 -1.62 -5.59
N TRP A 91 4.19 -2.32 -4.73
CA TRP A 91 2.76 -2.55 -4.89
C TRP A 91 1.95 -1.73 -3.87
N GLU A 92 1.19 -0.77 -4.39
CA GLU A 92 0.18 -0.02 -3.63
C GLU A 92 -1.15 -0.76 -3.68
N GLY A 93 -1.49 -1.42 -2.59
CA GLY A 93 -2.71 -2.21 -2.47
C GLY A 93 -3.94 -1.42 -2.01
N ASN A 94 -3.81 -0.11 -1.73
CA ASN A 94 -4.89 0.71 -1.14
C ASN A 94 -5.60 1.65 -2.14
N SER A 95 -5.58 1.34 -3.41
CA SER A 95 -6.32 1.98 -4.51
C SER A 95 -5.71 3.23 -5.15
N LEU A 96 -4.83 3.99 -4.49
CA LEU A 96 -4.33 5.25 -5.05
C LEU A 96 -2.82 5.41 -4.84
N VAL A 97 -2.12 5.80 -5.91
CA VAL A 97 -0.70 6.19 -5.80
C VAL A 97 -0.52 7.31 -4.80
N PRO A 98 0.30 7.13 -3.77
CA PRO A 98 0.65 8.17 -2.83
C PRO A 98 1.30 9.36 -3.53
N ILE A 99 0.89 10.57 -3.16
CA ILE A 99 1.45 11.79 -3.76
C ILE A 99 2.95 11.86 -3.50
N LYS A 100 3.73 12.07 -4.55
CA LYS A 100 5.20 12.19 -4.52
C LYS A 100 5.98 10.91 -4.17
N VAL A 101 5.34 9.76 -4.04
CA VAL A 101 6.04 8.47 -3.91
C VAL A 101 6.42 7.98 -5.31
N LYS A 102 7.63 7.48 -5.45
CA LYS A 102 8.16 6.91 -6.70
C LYS A 102 9.01 5.70 -6.39
N ASN A 103 8.98 4.72 -7.27
CA ASN A 103 9.94 3.63 -7.26
C ASN A 103 10.95 3.78 -8.41
N PRO A 104 12.12 4.41 -8.20
CA PRO A 104 13.11 4.57 -9.26
C PRO A 104 13.92 3.29 -9.54
N TYR A 105 13.67 2.21 -8.82
CA TYR A 105 14.44 0.96 -8.90
C TYR A 105 13.72 -0.14 -9.68
N GLY A 106 12.43 0.04 -9.96
CA GLY A 106 11.61 -0.96 -10.65
C GLY A 106 10.20 -0.46 -10.93
N LYS A 107 9.25 -1.37 -11.00
CA LYS A 107 7.86 -1.09 -11.35
C LYS A 107 7.03 -0.59 -10.16
N PHE A 108 6.05 0.25 -10.48
CA PHE A 108 5.04 0.70 -9.55
C PHE A 108 3.68 0.10 -9.94
N MET A 109 3.17 -0.81 -9.12
CA MET A 109 1.93 -1.52 -9.36
C MET A 109 0.85 -1.01 -8.41
N VAL A 110 -0.38 -0.86 -8.88
CA VAL A 110 -1.52 -0.37 -8.10
C VAL A 110 -2.74 -1.25 -8.31
N THR A 111 -3.40 -1.65 -7.23
CA THR A 111 -4.73 -2.27 -7.28
C THR A 111 -5.80 -1.20 -7.10
N VAL A 112 -6.71 -1.07 -8.06
CA VAL A 112 -7.87 -0.17 -7.98
C VAL A 112 -9.10 -0.99 -7.63
N HIS A 113 -9.49 -1.02 -6.37
CA HIS A 113 -10.59 -1.88 -5.88
C HIS A 113 -11.96 -1.48 -6.38
N ASP A 114 -12.23 -0.18 -6.47
CA ASP A 114 -13.50 0.35 -6.97
C ASP A 114 -13.39 1.81 -7.44
N LEU A 115 -14.43 2.29 -8.08
CA LEU A 115 -14.58 3.67 -8.54
C LEU A 115 -15.83 4.35 -7.94
N PHE A 116 -16.37 3.78 -6.86
CA PHE A 116 -17.59 4.32 -6.20
C PHE A 116 -17.48 5.79 -5.83
N PRO A 117 -16.34 6.33 -5.36
CA PRO A 117 -16.23 7.75 -5.08
C PRO A 117 -16.43 8.67 -6.31
N LEU A 118 -16.31 8.12 -7.52
CA LEU A 118 -16.57 8.84 -8.78
C LEU A 118 -17.99 8.62 -9.32
N THR A 119 -18.52 7.40 -9.15
CA THR A 119 -19.81 7.00 -9.72
C THR A 119 -20.98 7.31 -8.79
N MET A 120 -20.73 7.37 -7.48
CA MET A 120 -21.70 7.65 -6.42
C MET A 120 -21.13 8.67 -5.41
N PRO A 121 -20.74 9.88 -5.87
CA PRO A 121 -20.04 10.86 -5.02
C PRO A 121 -20.89 11.36 -3.84
N GLU A 122 -22.20 11.30 -3.94
CA GLU A 122 -23.15 11.64 -2.86
C GLU A 122 -22.93 10.79 -1.61
N CYS A 123 -22.44 9.56 -1.75
CA CYS A 123 -22.18 8.66 -0.61
C CYS A 123 -20.90 9.00 0.17
N PHE A 124 -19.98 9.75 -0.43
CA PHE A 124 -18.64 9.97 0.12
C PHE A 124 -18.33 11.40 0.56
N GLY A 125 -19.12 12.35 0.14
CA GLY A 125 -18.91 13.78 0.38
C GLY A 125 -17.81 14.40 -0.50
N LYS A 126 -17.97 15.70 -0.83
CA LYS A 126 -17.19 16.44 -1.82
C LYS A 126 -15.66 16.40 -1.60
N LYS A 127 -15.21 16.48 -0.33
CA LYS A 127 -13.76 16.47 -0.02
C LYS A 127 -13.11 15.14 -0.40
N TYR A 128 -13.79 14.03 -0.15
CA TYR A 128 -13.29 12.70 -0.49
C TYR A 128 -13.32 12.47 -2.01
N GLU A 129 -14.37 12.91 -2.70
CA GLU A 129 -14.46 12.87 -4.15
C GLU A 129 -13.29 13.61 -4.82
N TYR A 130 -12.98 14.85 -4.39
CA TYR A 130 -11.82 15.59 -4.90
C TYR A 130 -10.48 14.89 -4.63
N TYR A 131 -10.31 14.37 -3.42
CA TYR A 131 -9.13 13.59 -3.06
C TYR A 131 -8.98 12.37 -3.98
N PHE A 132 -10.08 11.64 -4.20
CA PHE A 132 -10.07 10.44 -5.02
C PHE A 132 -9.80 10.76 -6.50
N ARG A 133 -10.46 11.78 -7.06
CA ARG A 133 -10.21 12.24 -8.45
C ARG A 133 -8.76 12.62 -8.67
N TYR A 134 -8.20 13.39 -7.75
CA TYR A 134 -6.80 13.80 -7.84
C TYR A 134 -5.86 12.62 -7.69
N GLY A 135 -6.11 11.74 -6.73
CA GLY A 135 -5.35 10.52 -6.50
C GLY A 135 -5.39 9.58 -7.71
N LEU A 136 -6.58 9.35 -8.28
CA LEU A 136 -6.73 8.50 -9.47
C LEU A 136 -5.99 9.08 -10.69
N LYS A 137 -6.09 10.42 -10.92
CA LYS A 137 -5.32 11.07 -11.98
C LYS A 137 -3.82 10.88 -11.80
N ASN A 138 -3.35 10.96 -10.55
CA ASN A 138 -1.96 10.72 -10.20
C ASN A 138 -1.58 9.25 -10.43
N THR A 139 -2.47 8.32 -10.05
CA THR A 139 -2.31 6.88 -10.27
C THR A 139 -2.17 6.57 -11.76
N LEU A 140 -3.08 7.05 -12.60
CA LEU A 140 -3.02 6.86 -14.06
C LEU A 140 -1.77 7.45 -14.72
N LYS A 141 -1.14 8.43 -14.08
CA LYS A 141 0.09 9.07 -14.59
C LYS A 141 1.36 8.34 -14.20
N TYR A 142 1.41 7.73 -13.03
CA TYR A 142 2.67 7.29 -12.42
C TYR A 142 2.74 5.78 -12.15
N ALA A 143 1.63 5.05 -12.15
CA ALA A 143 1.68 3.60 -12.06
C ALA A 143 2.10 2.98 -13.41
N ASP A 144 2.95 1.97 -13.34
CA ASP A 144 3.38 1.19 -14.50
C ASP A 144 2.37 0.08 -14.83
N THR A 145 1.66 -0.41 -13.80
CA THR A 145 0.74 -1.55 -13.91
C THR A 145 -0.46 -1.36 -12.99
N PHE A 146 -1.64 -1.74 -13.49
CA PHE A 146 -2.91 -1.73 -12.76
C PHE A 146 -3.46 -3.14 -12.63
N ILE A 147 -4.05 -3.41 -11.46
CA ILE A 147 -4.84 -4.61 -11.15
C ILE A 147 -6.24 -4.16 -10.72
#